data_2bd5204cdc1215687cd68cfb8a972928
#
_entry.id   2bd5204cdc1215687cd68cfb8a972928
#
_cell.length_a   1.000
_cell.length_b   1.000
_cell.length_c   1.000
_cell.angle_alpha   90.00
_cell.angle_beta   90.00
_cell.angle_gamma   90.00
#
_symmetry.space_group_name_H-M   'P 1'
#
loop_
_entity.id
_entity.type
_entity.pdbx_description
1 polymer ?
#
loop_
_entity_poly.entity_id
_entity_poly.type
_entity_poly.pdbx_seq_one_letter_code
_entity_poly.pdbx_strand_id
1 'polypeptide(L)'
;MNRITFGRIAVAALLVVAAGAASAQNWKPTRPINLIVPWAAGGSTDQVTRVTAAELEKVLGQTIVIVNQPGASGSIGTKSALDAAKDGYTWTAGAAQDLGTYETLGSLKTRITDWHLFLTVANIQVIGVNPNTPYQNAKQLIDAMKANPGKISVATAGVTSAGHNAMEFIAKATGAKYREVSYDGGNPAVVATVSGETDATTQLAVEQADMIRGKRLRPLATVSDKPLDLDGYGTIPPLSATLPGFSAPANYFGIFIPKGVPDEVVKTLDRIWAENIAKNEALRKYAASRGALFAPSSEEAAQKAVFPAVQANAWMLFESGKTKVSPDTVGIPKP
;
A
#
# COMPACT_ATOMS: atom_id res chain seq x y z
N MET A 1 -0.82 79.36 29.24
CA MET A 1 -1.86 78.36 29.63
C MET A 1 -2.10 77.48 28.46
N ASN A 2 -1.85 76.24 28.60
CA ASN A 2 -2.30 74.94 28.00
C ASN A 2 -1.14 74.04 27.63
N ARG A 3 -0.67 73.36 28.65
CA ARG A 3 0.03 72.08 28.53
C ARG A 3 -0.95 71.05 29.04
N ILE A 4 -1.32 70.08 28.24
CA ILE A 4 -1.86 68.74 28.52
C ILE A 4 -2.59 68.30 27.24
N THR A 5 -1.94 67.47 26.41
CA THR A 5 -2.56 66.46 25.53
C THR A 5 -1.51 65.80 24.61
N PHE A 6 -0.51 65.16 25.15
CA PHE A 6 0.45 64.31 24.35
C PHE A 6 0.78 62.97 25.03
N GLY A 7 -0.08 62.47 25.91
CA GLY A 7 0.24 61.30 26.72
C GLY A 7 -0.65 60.07 26.54
N ARG A 8 -1.55 60.00 25.53
CA ARG A 8 -2.55 58.90 25.44
C ARG A 8 -2.53 58.09 24.14
N ILE A 9 -1.65 58.35 23.19
CA ILE A 9 -1.61 57.63 21.90
C ILE A 9 -0.49 56.56 21.84
N ALA A 10 0.46 56.55 22.76
CA ALA A 10 1.60 55.61 22.71
C ALA A 10 1.35 54.24 23.38
N VAL A 11 0.22 54.03 24.08
CA VAL A 11 -0.06 52.76 24.81
C VAL A 11 -0.96 51.82 23.98
N ALA A 12 -1.66 52.34 22.98
CA ALA A 12 -2.55 51.49 22.14
C ALA A 12 -1.83 50.77 21.01
N ALA A 13 -0.60 51.14 20.66
CA ALA A 13 0.16 50.52 19.56
C ALA A 13 1.01 49.30 19.96
N LEU A 14 1.18 49.01 21.25
CA LEU A 14 1.96 47.86 21.73
C LEU A 14 1.16 46.57 22.00
N LEU A 15 -0.16 46.63 21.89
CA LEU A 15 -1.03 45.46 22.15
C LEU A 15 -1.45 44.70 20.89
N VAL A 16 -1.07 45.15 19.68
CA VAL A 16 -1.44 44.51 18.41
C VAL A 16 -0.33 43.58 17.84
N VAL A 17 0.89 43.60 18.36
CA VAL A 17 1.99 42.78 17.86
C VAL A 17 2.14 41.43 18.60
N ALA A 18 1.38 41.21 19.68
CA ALA A 18 1.44 39.93 20.41
C ALA A 18 0.50 38.83 19.93
N ALA A 19 -0.29 39.06 18.85
CA ALA A 19 -1.24 38.09 18.31
C ALA A 19 -0.72 37.26 17.10
N GLY A 20 0.58 37.35 16.80
CA GLY A 20 1.16 36.76 15.58
C GLY A 20 2.09 35.55 15.75
N ALA A 21 2.28 35.08 16.96
CA ALA A 21 3.01 33.82 17.20
C ALA A 21 2.05 32.79 17.81
N ALA A 22 1.01 32.39 17.07
CA ALA A 22 0.43 31.06 17.25
C ALA A 22 1.57 30.10 16.87
N SER A 23 2.39 29.70 17.86
CA SER A 23 3.29 28.57 17.71
C SER A 23 2.44 27.45 17.12
N ALA A 24 2.83 26.94 15.97
CA ALA A 24 2.22 25.76 15.37
C ALA A 24 2.30 24.67 16.44
N GLN A 25 1.23 24.53 17.23
CA GLN A 25 1.18 23.59 18.33
C GLN A 25 1.20 22.21 17.69
N ASN A 26 2.32 21.50 17.83
CA ASN A 26 2.44 20.14 17.34
C ASN A 26 1.31 19.31 17.94
N TRP A 27 0.48 18.71 17.10
CA TRP A 27 -0.51 17.76 17.60
C TRP A 27 0.18 16.65 18.39
N LYS A 28 -0.29 16.45 19.61
CA LYS A 28 0.16 15.37 20.47
C LYS A 28 -1.04 14.55 20.87
N PRO A 29 -1.12 13.28 20.47
CA PRO A 29 -2.26 12.44 20.81
C PRO A 29 -2.32 12.24 22.34
N THR A 30 -3.54 12.34 22.90
CA THR A 30 -3.80 12.21 24.34
C THR A 30 -4.47 10.88 24.69
N ARG A 31 -4.82 10.08 23.70
CA ARG A 31 -5.44 8.75 23.82
C ARG A 31 -4.94 7.82 22.71
N PRO A 32 -5.13 6.51 22.83
CA PRO A 32 -4.73 5.57 21.78
C PRO A 32 -5.32 5.89 20.41
N ILE A 33 -4.54 5.63 19.36
CA ILE A 33 -4.92 5.79 17.97
C ILE A 33 -5.39 4.43 17.43
N ASN A 34 -6.52 4.37 16.76
CA ASN A 34 -7.00 3.17 16.08
C ASN A 34 -6.46 3.13 14.64
N LEU A 35 -5.76 2.05 14.29
CA LEU A 35 -5.24 1.82 12.95
C LEU A 35 -5.88 0.58 12.36
N ILE A 36 -6.81 0.78 11.41
CA ILE A 36 -7.56 -0.28 10.78
C ILE A 36 -6.74 -0.87 9.64
N VAL A 37 -6.44 -2.16 9.71
CA VAL A 37 -5.83 -2.95 8.65
C VAL A 37 -6.94 -3.68 7.90
N PRO A 38 -7.25 -3.31 6.63
CA PRO A 38 -8.39 -3.84 5.90
C PRO A 38 -8.14 -5.23 5.28
N TRP A 39 -7.18 -5.98 5.81
CA TRP A 39 -6.74 -7.29 5.34
C TRP A 39 -6.48 -8.25 6.52
N ALA A 40 -6.44 -9.54 6.23
CA ALA A 40 -6.13 -10.56 7.23
C ALA A 40 -4.77 -10.34 7.88
N ALA A 41 -4.66 -10.74 9.14
CA ALA A 41 -3.41 -10.69 9.89
C ALA A 41 -2.29 -11.50 9.22
N GLY A 42 -1.06 -11.04 9.34
CA GLY A 42 0.13 -11.68 8.75
C GLY A 42 0.36 -11.38 7.27
N GLY A 43 -0.59 -10.73 6.57
CA GLY A 43 -0.40 -10.22 5.21
C GLY A 43 0.51 -8.99 5.16
N SER A 44 0.84 -8.54 3.95
CA SER A 44 1.76 -7.42 3.72
C SER A 44 1.34 -6.13 4.42
N THR A 45 0.06 -5.79 4.35
CA THR A 45 -0.49 -4.61 5.04
C THR A 45 -0.27 -4.71 6.54
N ASP A 46 -0.63 -5.84 7.14
CA ASP A 46 -0.50 -6.06 8.58
C ASP A 46 0.97 -5.99 9.02
N GLN A 47 1.88 -6.66 8.29
CA GLN A 47 3.31 -6.67 8.61
C GLN A 47 3.91 -5.26 8.54
N VAL A 48 3.71 -4.53 7.42
CA VAL A 48 4.22 -3.16 7.24
C VAL A 48 3.63 -2.21 8.29
N THR A 49 2.33 -2.35 8.56
CA THR A 49 1.63 -1.51 9.53
C THR A 49 2.19 -1.68 10.93
N ARG A 50 2.42 -2.92 11.38
CA ARG A 50 2.93 -3.20 12.74
C ARG A 50 4.33 -2.63 12.95
N VAL A 51 5.23 -2.78 11.98
CA VAL A 51 6.59 -2.23 12.11
C VAL A 51 6.60 -0.71 12.03
N THR A 52 5.74 -0.10 11.20
CA THR A 52 5.61 1.35 11.10
C THR A 52 4.97 1.93 12.36
N ALA A 53 3.91 1.31 12.88
CA ALA A 53 3.25 1.74 14.11
C ALA A 53 4.19 1.71 15.32
N ALA A 54 4.99 0.65 15.47
CA ALA A 54 5.97 0.54 16.54
C ALA A 54 7.01 1.69 16.54
N GLU A 55 7.40 2.18 15.36
CA GLU A 55 8.29 3.34 15.26
C GLU A 55 7.55 4.66 15.52
N LEU A 56 6.28 4.77 15.10
CA LEU A 56 5.45 5.95 15.39
C LEU A 56 5.12 6.08 16.87
N GLU A 57 4.84 4.99 17.58
CA GLU A 57 4.58 4.98 19.03
C GLU A 57 5.73 5.61 19.82
N LYS A 58 6.99 5.36 19.42
CA LYS A 58 8.19 5.93 20.04
C LYS A 58 8.23 7.46 19.94
N VAL A 59 7.74 7.99 18.83
CA VAL A 59 7.76 9.44 18.55
C VAL A 59 6.52 10.13 19.10
N LEU A 60 5.35 9.52 18.94
CA LEU A 60 4.06 10.09 19.38
C LEU A 60 3.85 9.95 20.90
N GLY A 61 4.49 8.97 21.53
CA GLY A 61 4.30 8.66 22.95
C GLY A 61 2.92 8.11 23.28
N GLN A 62 2.22 7.53 22.29
CA GLN A 62 0.89 6.93 22.43
C GLN A 62 0.80 5.59 21.72
N THR A 63 -0.02 4.72 22.27
CA THR A 63 -0.28 3.39 21.69
C THR A 63 -1.08 3.51 20.39
N ILE A 64 -0.70 2.73 19.38
CA ILE A 64 -1.43 2.55 18.13
C ILE A 64 -2.06 1.16 18.13
N VAL A 65 -3.38 1.11 18.33
CA VAL A 65 -4.14 -0.14 18.37
C VAL A 65 -4.44 -0.59 16.96
N ILE A 66 -3.87 -1.72 16.53
CA ILE A 66 -4.05 -2.29 15.21
C ILE A 66 -5.22 -3.26 15.22
N VAL A 67 -6.21 -3.02 14.34
CA VAL A 67 -7.42 -3.82 14.21
C VAL A 67 -7.53 -4.35 12.78
N ASN A 68 -7.44 -5.67 12.59
CA ASN A 68 -7.66 -6.29 11.29
C ASN A 68 -9.18 -6.39 11.00
N GLN A 69 -9.62 -5.80 9.89
CA GLN A 69 -11.01 -5.82 9.39
C GLN A 69 -11.02 -6.22 7.91
N PRO A 70 -10.77 -7.50 7.58
CA PRO A 70 -10.76 -7.97 6.20
C PRO A 70 -12.16 -8.00 5.59
N GLY A 71 -12.22 -8.15 4.26
CA GLY A 71 -13.45 -8.38 3.51
C GLY A 71 -13.62 -7.43 2.34
N ALA A 72 -14.29 -7.92 1.29
CA ALA A 72 -14.57 -7.22 0.04
C ALA A 72 -13.32 -6.50 -0.53
N SER A 73 -12.20 -7.21 -0.63
CA SER A 73 -10.92 -6.69 -1.12
C SER A 73 -10.45 -5.43 -0.39
N GLY A 74 -10.66 -5.38 0.93
CA GLY A 74 -10.21 -4.29 1.80
C GLY A 74 -11.20 -3.12 1.91
N SER A 75 -12.26 -3.07 1.11
CA SER A 75 -13.19 -1.94 1.14
C SER A 75 -13.98 -1.81 2.45
N ILE A 76 -14.22 -2.92 3.18
CA ILE A 76 -14.93 -2.90 4.47
C ILE A 76 -14.11 -2.13 5.52
N GLY A 77 -12.87 -2.54 5.76
CA GLY A 77 -12.01 -1.86 6.73
C GLY A 77 -11.68 -0.43 6.34
N THR A 78 -11.43 -0.18 5.05
CA THR A 78 -11.19 1.19 4.54
C THR A 78 -12.41 2.09 4.76
N LYS A 79 -13.63 1.56 4.55
CA LYS A 79 -14.88 2.29 4.83
C LYS A 79 -15.01 2.65 6.32
N SER A 80 -14.65 1.74 7.22
CA SER A 80 -14.69 2.00 8.66
C SER A 80 -13.82 3.21 9.04
N ALA A 81 -12.64 3.36 8.45
CA ALA A 81 -11.78 4.52 8.67
C ALA A 81 -12.33 5.79 7.98
N LEU A 82 -12.90 5.64 6.77
CA LEU A 82 -13.50 6.76 6.04
C LEU A 82 -14.69 7.37 6.78
N ASP A 83 -15.52 6.55 7.41
CA ASP A 83 -16.71 6.99 8.13
C ASP A 83 -16.45 7.42 9.58
N ALA A 84 -15.25 7.14 10.10
CA ALA A 84 -14.88 7.52 11.47
C ALA A 84 -14.85 9.04 11.68
N ALA A 85 -14.91 9.46 12.93
CA ALA A 85 -14.75 10.87 13.32
C ALA A 85 -13.42 11.43 12.76
N LYS A 86 -13.50 12.65 12.20
CA LYS A 86 -12.32 13.33 11.62
C LYS A 86 -11.50 14.06 12.68
N ASP A 87 -11.21 13.40 13.80
CA ASP A 87 -10.49 13.94 14.94
C ASP A 87 -8.99 13.56 14.98
N GLY A 88 -8.52 12.82 13.96
CA GLY A 88 -7.13 12.38 13.84
C GLY A 88 -6.79 11.07 14.55
N TYR A 89 -7.75 10.38 15.17
CA TYR A 89 -7.51 9.17 15.97
C TYR A 89 -7.93 7.86 15.31
N THR A 90 -8.42 7.90 14.08
CA THR A 90 -8.72 6.68 13.30
C THR A 90 -8.06 6.75 11.94
N TRP A 91 -7.16 5.80 11.68
CA TRP A 91 -6.38 5.69 10.45
C TRP A 91 -6.69 4.36 9.77
N THR A 92 -6.28 4.23 8.51
CA THR A 92 -6.21 2.93 7.83
C THR A 92 -4.82 2.72 7.23
N ALA A 93 -4.56 1.53 6.73
CA ALA A 93 -3.31 1.18 6.10
C ALA A 93 -3.57 0.29 4.87
N GLY A 94 -2.59 0.19 3.97
CA GLY A 94 -2.72 -0.69 2.82
C GLY A 94 -1.79 -0.36 1.68
N ALA A 95 -2.12 -0.91 0.53
CA ALA A 95 -1.57 -0.49 -0.74
C ALA A 95 -2.31 0.77 -1.21
N ALA A 96 -1.57 1.85 -1.42
CA ALA A 96 -2.19 3.15 -1.71
C ALA A 96 -2.99 3.17 -3.02
N GLN A 97 -2.61 2.35 -4.00
CA GLN A 97 -3.37 2.22 -5.26
C GLN A 97 -4.78 1.65 -5.06
N ASP A 98 -5.05 0.89 -3.98
CA ASP A 98 -6.38 0.35 -3.69
C ASP A 98 -7.39 1.49 -3.48
N LEU A 99 -6.96 2.58 -2.82
CA LEU A 99 -7.79 3.78 -2.62
C LEU A 99 -8.25 4.42 -3.93
N GLY A 100 -7.45 4.30 -5.00
CA GLY A 100 -7.78 4.82 -6.33
C GLY A 100 -8.67 3.90 -7.15
N THR A 101 -8.84 2.63 -6.78
CA THR A 101 -9.59 1.65 -7.58
C THR A 101 -10.97 1.30 -7.01
N TYR A 102 -11.26 1.61 -5.76
CA TYR A 102 -12.55 1.27 -5.14
C TYR A 102 -13.76 1.88 -5.85
N GLU A 103 -13.64 3.14 -6.32
CA GLU A 103 -14.76 3.82 -6.99
C GLU A 103 -15.03 3.22 -8.37
N THR A 104 -13.99 2.83 -9.13
CA THR A 104 -14.14 2.15 -10.43
C THR A 104 -14.78 0.78 -10.31
N LEU A 105 -14.59 0.09 -9.18
CA LEU A 105 -15.24 -1.18 -8.85
C LEU A 105 -16.67 -1.02 -8.35
N GLY A 106 -17.06 0.18 -7.91
CA GLY A 106 -18.32 0.41 -7.21
C GLY A 106 -18.36 -0.20 -5.80
N SER A 107 -17.22 -0.56 -5.21
CA SER A 107 -17.13 -1.18 -3.88
C SER A 107 -17.13 -0.17 -2.75
N LEU A 108 -16.54 1.02 -2.96
CA LEU A 108 -16.53 2.12 -2.01
C LEU A 108 -16.39 3.44 -2.76
N LYS A 109 -17.20 4.44 -2.40
CA LYS A 109 -17.11 5.79 -2.96
C LYS A 109 -16.01 6.56 -2.26
N THR A 110 -14.78 6.38 -2.74
CA THR A 110 -13.59 7.12 -2.28
C THR A 110 -12.53 7.16 -3.38
N ARG A 111 -11.73 8.20 -3.38
CA ARG A 111 -10.60 8.43 -4.29
C ARG A 111 -9.33 8.57 -3.49
N ILE A 112 -8.20 8.35 -4.12
CA ILE A 112 -6.90 8.54 -3.47
C ILE A 112 -6.73 9.99 -2.96
N THR A 113 -7.35 10.95 -3.62
CA THR A 113 -7.36 12.37 -3.23
C THR A 113 -8.16 12.68 -1.97
N ASP A 114 -8.97 11.74 -1.46
CA ASP A 114 -9.72 11.89 -0.21
C ASP A 114 -8.88 11.54 1.03
N TRP A 115 -7.61 11.20 0.83
CA TRP A 115 -6.72 10.72 1.87
C TRP A 115 -5.41 11.51 1.93
N HIS A 116 -4.89 11.67 3.13
CA HIS A 116 -3.50 12.00 3.41
C HIS A 116 -2.69 10.72 3.39
N LEU A 117 -1.62 10.66 2.59
CA LEU A 117 -0.81 9.47 2.38
C LEU A 117 0.53 9.59 3.09
N PHE A 118 0.88 8.56 3.85
CA PHE A 118 2.12 8.42 4.59
C PHE A 118 2.74 7.06 4.26
N LEU A 119 3.55 7.01 3.20
CA LEU A 119 4.12 5.78 2.65
C LEU A 119 5.38 5.37 3.40
N THR A 120 5.62 4.06 3.48
CA THR A 120 6.80 3.48 4.16
C THR A 120 7.63 2.63 3.22
N VAL A 121 7.01 1.73 2.47
CA VAL A 121 7.69 0.80 1.57
C VAL A 121 6.98 0.68 0.23
N ALA A 122 7.72 0.23 -0.79
CA ALA A 122 7.16 -0.26 -2.03
C ALA A 122 7.40 -1.77 -2.13
N ASN A 123 6.33 -2.55 -2.19
CA ASN A 123 6.37 -4.00 -2.28
C ASN A 123 6.37 -4.47 -3.73
N ILE A 124 7.08 -5.57 -4.00
CA ILE A 124 7.22 -6.19 -5.32
C ILE A 124 6.47 -7.53 -5.29
N GLN A 125 5.68 -7.81 -6.32
CA GLN A 125 5.03 -9.10 -6.49
C GLN A 125 6.04 -10.14 -6.98
N VAL A 126 5.85 -11.39 -6.55
CA VAL A 126 6.64 -12.55 -6.98
C VAL A 126 5.70 -13.65 -7.46
N ILE A 127 6.00 -14.23 -8.60
CA ILE A 127 5.38 -15.48 -9.04
C ILE A 127 5.97 -16.61 -8.22
N GLY A 128 5.21 -17.14 -7.28
CA GLY A 128 5.58 -18.30 -6.47
C GLY A 128 4.73 -19.51 -6.86
N VAL A 129 5.34 -20.69 -6.89
CA VAL A 129 4.61 -21.95 -7.18
C VAL A 129 4.85 -22.97 -6.07
N ASN A 130 3.89 -23.89 -5.90
CA ASN A 130 4.13 -25.07 -5.08
C ASN A 130 5.30 -25.85 -5.65
N PRO A 131 6.31 -26.26 -4.83
CA PRO A 131 7.49 -26.97 -5.32
C PRO A 131 7.21 -28.31 -6.02
N ASN A 132 6.05 -28.92 -5.77
CA ASN A 132 5.63 -30.16 -6.40
C ASN A 132 5.08 -29.95 -7.82
N THR A 133 4.86 -28.70 -8.25
CA THR A 133 4.48 -28.42 -9.65
C THR A 133 5.68 -28.56 -10.58
N PRO A 134 5.48 -28.87 -11.88
CA PRO A 134 6.57 -29.06 -12.83
C PRO A 134 7.27 -27.76 -13.22
N TYR A 135 6.76 -26.60 -12.81
CA TYR A 135 7.23 -25.29 -13.29
C TYR A 135 8.54 -24.88 -12.60
N GLN A 136 9.63 -24.73 -13.35
CA GLN A 136 10.95 -24.33 -12.87
C GLN A 136 11.27 -22.85 -13.14
N ASN A 137 10.52 -22.20 -14.03
CA ASN A 137 10.67 -20.77 -14.37
C ASN A 137 9.32 -20.20 -14.86
N ALA A 138 9.25 -18.87 -14.98
CA ALA A 138 8.03 -18.16 -15.36
C ALA A 138 7.54 -18.56 -16.77
N LYS A 139 8.46 -18.84 -17.71
CA LYS A 139 8.10 -19.25 -19.06
C LYS A 139 7.29 -20.55 -19.06
N GLN A 140 7.73 -21.56 -18.32
CA GLN A 140 7.02 -22.84 -18.24
C GLN A 140 5.62 -22.71 -17.66
N LEU A 141 5.45 -21.88 -16.62
CA LEU A 141 4.14 -21.61 -16.04
C LEU A 141 3.21 -20.91 -17.04
N ILE A 142 3.71 -19.86 -17.72
CA ILE A 142 2.93 -19.10 -18.71
C ILE A 142 2.56 -19.99 -19.90
N ASP A 143 3.50 -20.80 -20.41
CA ASP A 143 3.22 -21.74 -21.51
C ASP A 143 2.18 -22.79 -21.11
N ALA A 144 2.23 -23.31 -19.87
CA ALA A 144 1.23 -24.23 -19.34
C ALA A 144 -0.16 -23.57 -19.22
N MET A 145 -0.25 -22.32 -18.81
CA MET A 145 -1.51 -21.55 -18.79
C MET A 145 -2.08 -21.34 -20.18
N LYS A 146 -1.23 -21.15 -21.20
CA LYS A 146 -1.66 -21.04 -22.60
C LYS A 146 -2.12 -22.37 -23.18
N ALA A 147 -1.39 -23.45 -22.89
CA ALA A 147 -1.74 -24.79 -23.36
C ALA A 147 -2.99 -25.33 -22.67
N ASN A 148 -3.28 -24.94 -21.45
CA ASN A 148 -4.40 -25.41 -20.62
C ASN A 148 -5.21 -24.24 -20.06
N PRO A 149 -5.96 -23.49 -20.89
CA PRO A 149 -6.65 -22.28 -20.48
C PRO A 149 -7.58 -22.51 -19.28
N GLY A 150 -7.41 -21.74 -18.20
CA GLY A 150 -8.24 -21.80 -16.99
C GLY A 150 -8.04 -23.05 -16.11
N LYS A 151 -7.04 -23.90 -16.39
CA LYS A 151 -6.76 -25.08 -15.57
C LYS A 151 -5.79 -24.79 -14.41
N ILE A 152 -4.80 -23.93 -14.64
CA ILE A 152 -3.80 -23.57 -13.62
C ILE A 152 -4.44 -22.63 -12.62
N SER A 153 -4.41 -22.99 -11.34
CA SER A 153 -4.97 -22.21 -10.24
C SER A 153 -3.96 -21.22 -9.70
N VAL A 154 -4.38 -19.96 -9.49
CA VAL A 154 -3.58 -18.90 -8.91
C VAL A 154 -4.29 -18.32 -7.69
N ALA A 155 -3.64 -18.41 -6.53
CA ALA A 155 -4.14 -17.82 -5.29
C ALA A 155 -3.88 -16.33 -5.26
N THR A 156 -4.91 -15.53 -4.95
CA THR A 156 -4.83 -14.08 -4.78
C THR A 156 -5.59 -13.63 -3.54
N ALA A 157 -5.40 -12.39 -3.13
CA ALA A 157 -6.17 -11.79 -2.04
C ALA A 157 -7.50 -11.14 -2.53
N GLY A 158 -8.01 -11.57 -3.68
CA GLY A 158 -9.23 -11.04 -4.30
C GLY A 158 -8.97 -9.95 -5.33
N VAL A 159 -10.03 -9.58 -6.04
CA VAL A 159 -10.00 -8.58 -7.11
C VAL A 159 -9.43 -7.26 -6.58
N THR A 160 -8.53 -6.63 -7.36
CA THR A 160 -7.74 -5.43 -7.03
C THR A 160 -6.56 -5.62 -6.10
N SER A 161 -6.44 -6.74 -5.41
CA SER A 161 -5.23 -7.01 -4.63
C SER A 161 -3.98 -6.98 -5.51
N ALA A 162 -2.83 -6.72 -4.91
CA ALA A 162 -1.57 -6.70 -5.64
C ALA A 162 -1.30 -7.99 -6.43
N GLY A 163 -1.65 -9.14 -5.85
CA GLY A 163 -1.50 -10.45 -6.51
C GLY A 163 -2.44 -10.64 -7.69
N HIS A 164 -3.71 -10.22 -7.58
CA HIS A 164 -4.65 -10.23 -8.69
C HIS A 164 -4.16 -9.34 -9.84
N ASN A 165 -3.82 -8.07 -9.52
CA ASN A 165 -3.35 -7.12 -10.53
C ASN A 165 -2.09 -7.63 -11.25
N ALA A 166 -1.15 -8.24 -10.52
CA ALA A 166 0.05 -8.85 -11.11
C ALA A 166 -0.32 -9.93 -12.14
N MET A 167 -1.26 -10.81 -11.80
CA MET A 167 -1.68 -11.86 -12.72
C MET A 167 -2.44 -11.30 -13.93
N GLU A 168 -3.26 -10.28 -13.75
CA GLU A 168 -3.96 -9.60 -14.86
C GLU A 168 -2.97 -8.90 -15.81
N PHE A 169 -1.91 -8.25 -15.30
CA PHE A 169 -0.84 -7.71 -16.15
C PHE A 169 -0.14 -8.80 -16.96
N ILE A 170 0.15 -9.97 -16.35
CA ILE A 170 0.74 -11.12 -17.03
C ILE A 170 -0.24 -11.66 -18.08
N ALA A 171 -1.51 -11.86 -17.73
CA ALA A 171 -2.54 -12.35 -18.62
C ALA A 171 -2.72 -11.44 -19.85
N LYS A 172 -2.78 -10.12 -19.63
CA LYS A 172 -2.87 -9.11 -20.69
C LYS A 172 -1.66 -9.16 -21.63
N ALA A 173 -0.45 -9.24 -21.07
CA ALA A 173 0.79 -9.26 -21.85
C ALA A 173 0.99 -10.55 -22.65
N THR A 174 0.44 -11.67 -22.19
CA THR A 174 0.76 -13.00 -22.73
C THR A 174 -0.40 -13.72 -23.40
N GLY A 175 -1.66 -13.29 -23.15
CA GLY A 175 -2.86 -14.03 -23.52
C GLY A 175 -3.10 -15.29 -22.67
N ALA A 176 -2.32 -15.52 -21.62
CA ALA A 176 -2.50 -16.66 -20.72
C ALA A 176 -3.84 -16.57 -19.97
N LYS A 177 -4.50 -17.71 -19.74
CA LYS A 177 -5.73 -17.80 -18.96
C LYS A 177 -5.51 -18.70 -17.76
N TYR A 178 -5.88 -18.22 -16.59
CA TYR A 178 -5.73 -18.91 -15.30
C TYR A 178 -7.08 -19.03 -14.58
N ARG A 179 -7.13 -19.82 -13.53
CA ARG A 179 -8.28 -19.92 -12.62
C ARG A 179 -7.91 -19.23 -11.32
N GLU A 180 -8.52 -18.09 -11.05
CA GLU A 180 -8.32 -17.40 -9.79
C GLU A 180 -8.99 -18.13 -8.63
N VAL A 181 -8.29 -18.19 -7.48
CA VAL A 181 -8.82 -18.60 -6.18
C VAL A 181 -8.55 -17.47 -5.21
N SER A 182 -9.62 -16.80 -4.75
CA SER A 182 -9.53 -15.62 -3.90
C SER A 182 -9.59 -15.97 -2.43
N TYR A 183 -8.77 -15.29 -1.63
CA TYR A 183 -8.69 -15.40 -0.17
C TYR A 183 -8.82 -14.01 0.48
N ASP A 184 -9.07 -13.94 1.78
CA ASP A 184 -9.23 -12.69 2.53
C ASP A 184 -7.89 -11.99 2.88
N GLY A 185 -6.85 -12.25 2.11
CA GLY A 185 -5.53 -11.62 2.28
C GLY A 185 -4.40 -12.40 1.65
N GLY A 186 -3.23 -11.76 1.54
CA GLY A 186 -2.08 -12.36 0.86
C GLY A 186 -1.50 -13.56 1.61
N ASN A 187 -1.43 -13.51 2.94
CA ASN A 187 -0.91 -14.64 3.71
C ASN A 187 -1.76 -15.93 3.54
N PRO A 188 -3.10 -15.92 3.65
CA PRO A 188 -3.92 -17.09 3.31
C PRO A 188 -3.70 -17.59 1.88
N ALA A 189 -3.56 -16.71 0.89
CA ALA A 189 -3.28 -17.09 -0.50
C ALA A 189 -1.92 -17.81 -0.65
N VAL A 190 -0.88 -17.31 0.01
CA VAL A 190 0.45 -17.96 0.03
C VAL A 190 0.37 -19.34 0.70
N VAL A 191 -0.32 -19.44 1.83
CA VAL A 191 -0.48 -20.72 2.56
C VAL A 191 -1.21 -21.75 1.69
N ALA A 192 -2.26 -21.36 0.97
CA ALA A 192 -2.98 -22.24 0.04
C ALA A 192 -2.06 -22.78 -1.07
N THR A 193 -1.15 -21.95 -1.60
CA THR A 193 -0.17 -22.41 -2.58
C THR A 193 0.88 -23.35 -1.97
N VAL A 194 1.33 -23.04 -0.76
CA VAL A 194 2.28 -23.89 -0.02
C VAL A 194 1.69 -25.26 0.30
N SER A 195 0.41 -25.34 0.63
CA SER A 195 -0.29 -26.60 0.91
C SER A 195 -0.60 -27.43 -0.34
N GLY A 196 -0.53 -26.83 -1.53
CA GLY A 196 -0.89 -27.47 -2.81
C GLY A 196 -2.37 -27.37 -3.14
N GLU A 197 -3.16 -26.58 -2.42
CA GLU A 197 -4.55 -26.25 -2.77
C GLU A 197 -4.63 -25.46 -4.08
N THR A 198 -3.61 -24.62 -4.33
CA THR A 198 -3.42 -23.90 -5.60
C THR A 198 -2.03 -24.16 -6.17
N ASP A 199 -1.89 -24.05 -7.50
CA ASP A 199 -0.63 -24.29 -8.21
C ASP A 199 0.37 -23.16 -8.00
N ALA A 200 -0.11 -21.92 -8.01
CA ALA A 200 0.71 -20.71 -8.00
C ALA A 200 0.07 -19.59 -7.16
N THR A 201 0.88 -18.60 -6.83
CA THR A 201 0.46 -17.30 -6.30
C THR A 201 1.30 -16.19 -6.93
N THR A 202 0.74 -14.99 -7.03
CA THR A 202 1.42 -13.79 -7.51
C THR A 202 1.48 -12.72 -6.41
N GLN A 203 1.42 -13.16 -5.16
CA GLN A 203 1.44 -12.27 -3.99
C GLN A 203 2.80 -11.57 -3.82
N LEU A 204 2.85 -10.67 -2.86
CA LEU A 204 4.02 -9.84 -2.61
C LEU A 204 5.19 -10.65 -2.00
N ALA A 205 6.43 -10.26 -2.31
CA ALA A 205 7.63 -10.88 -1.77
C ALA A 205 7.60 -10.95 -0.23
N VAL A 206 7.14 -9.88 0.43
CA VAL A 206 7.04 -9.80 1.88
C VAL A 206 6.18 -10.92 2.50
N GLU A 207 5.17 -11.39 1.78
CA GLU A 207 4.29 -12.49 2.20
C GLU A 207 4.89 -13.86 1.92
N GLN A 208 5.74 -13.96 0.89
CA GLN A 208 6.33 -15.20 0.42
C GLN A 208 7.72 -15.47 1.00
N ALA A 209 8.42 -14.47 1.51
CA ALA A 209 9.85 -14.50 1.84
C ALA A 209 10.24 -15.69 2.73
N ASP A 210 9.51 -15.95 3.81
CA ASP A 210 9.84 -17.05 4.74
C ASP A 210 9.57 -18.43 4.10
N MET A 211 8.55 -18.56 3.25
CA MET A 211 8.24 -19.79 2.52
C MET A 211 9.27 -20.08 1.44
N ILE A 212 9.78 -19.02 0.79
CA ILE A 212 10.85 -19.11 -0.21
C ILE A 212 12.17 -19.55 0.46
N ARG A 213 12.57 -18.92 1.57
CA ARG A 213 13.76 -19.30 2.36
C ARG A 213 13.66 -20.74 2.84
N GLY A 214 12.48 -21.14 3.32
CA GLY A 214 12.19 -22.49 3.78
C GLY A 214 12.02 -23.51 2.65
N LYS A 215 12.21 -23.12 1.37
CA LYS A 215 12.01 -23.95 0.18
C LYS A 215 10.63 -24.60 0.08
N ARG A 216 9.64 -24.01 0.77
CA ARG A 216 8.23 -24.43 0.75
C ARG A 216 7.45 -23.78 -0.41
N LEU A 217 8.03 -22.76 -1.00
CA LEU A 217 7.54 -22.10 -2.21
C LEU A 217 8.73 -21.87 -3.14
N ARG A 218 8.55 -22.13 -4.45
CA ARG A 218 9.58 -21.85 -5.46
C ARG A 218 9.24 -20.52 -6.13
N PRO A 219 10.08 -19.47 -5.98
CA PRO A 219 9.91 -18.24 -6.74
C PRO A 219 10.37 -18.45 -8.17
N LEU A 220 9.60 -17.98 -9.14
CA LEU A 220 9.92 -18.09 -10.57
C LEU A 220 10.42 -16.77 -11.15
N ALA A 221 9.81 -15.64 -10.78
CA ALA A 221 10.21 -14.31 -11.20
C ALA A 221 9.57 -13.23 -10.31
N THR A 222 10.19 -12.05 -10.25
CA THR A 222 9.50 -10.83 -9.83
C THR A 222 8.57 -10.35 -10.94
N VAL A 223 7.41 -9.79 -10.60
CA VAL A 223 6.50 -9.19 -11.59
C VAL A 223 6.93 -7.73 -11.83
N SER A 224 8.13 -7.57 -12.33
CA SER A 224 8.77 -6.27 -12.59
C SER A 224 9.85 -6.40 -13.68
N ASP A 225 10.48 -5.28 -13.99
CA ASP A 225 11.64 -5.18 -14.88
C ASP A 225 12.99 -5.32 -14.15
N LYS A 226 12.97 -5.49 -12.80
CA LYS A 226 14.17 -5.58 -11.96
C LYS A 226 14.20 -6.88 -11.16
N PRO A 227 15.39 -7.45 -10.97
CA PRO A 227 15.56 -8.59 -10.07
C PRO A 227 15.31 -8.17 -8.61
N LEU A 228 15.11 -9.15 -7.75
CA LEU A 228 14.97 -8.96 -6.32
C LEU A 228 15.99 -9.84 -5.60
N ASP A 229 16.88 -9.22 -4.84
CA ASP A 229 17.74 -9.92 -3.90
C ASP A 229 16.98 -10.12 -2.59
N LEU A 230 16.78 -11.39 -2.23
CA LEU A 230 16.10 -11.77 -1.00
C LEU A 230 17.10 -12.36 -0.03
N ASP A 231 17.32 -11.68 1.08
CA ASP A 231 18.23 -12.12 2.14
C ASP A 231 17.93 -13.57 2.55
N GLY A 232 19.00 -14.40 2.59
CA GLY A 232 18.91 -15.81 2.95
C GLY A 232 18.33 -16.73 1.85
N TYR A 233 18.09 -16.20 0.64
CA TYR A 233 17.71 -17.01 -0.52
C TYR A 233 18.60 -16.77 -1.74
N GLY A 234 18.84 -15.53 -2.12
CA GLY A 234 19.52 -15.11 -3.33
C GLY A 234 18.64 -14.28 -4.26
N THR A 235 19.04 -14.20 -5.54
CA THR A 235 18.39 -13.32 -6.53
C THR A 235 17.22 -14.02 -7.22
N ILE A 236 16.05 -13.38 -7.20
CA ILE A 236 14.88 -13.78 -7.98
C ILE A 236 14.90 -12.95 -9.28
N PRO A 237 14.92 -13.60 -10.49
CA PRO A 237 15.02 -12.90 -11.75
C PRO A 237 13.76 -12.06 -12.05
N PRO A 238 13.86 -11.00 -12.85
CA PRO A 238 12.70 -10.22 -13.26
C PRO A 238 11.91 -10.94 -14.36
N LEU A 239 10.60 -10.71 -14.40
CA LEU A 239 9.75 -11.24 -15.46
C LEU A 239 10.11 -10.68 -16.85
N SER A 240 10.69 -9.48 -16.91
CA SER A 240 11.20 -8.88 -18.15
C SER A 240 12.31 -9.74 -18.82
N ALA A 241 13.01 -10.58 -18.07
CA ALA A 241 13.94 -11.56 -18.66
C ALA A 241 13.22 -12.66 -19.47
N THR A 242 11.95 -12.94 -19.16
CA THR A 242 11.09 -13.88 -19.90
C THR A 242 10.21 -13.18 -20.91
N LEU A 243 9.73 -12.00 -20.58
CA LEU A 243 8.84 -11.15 -21.39
C LEU A 243 9.51 -9.79 -21.61
N PRO A 244 10.35 -9.62 -22.66
CA PRO A 244 11.01 -8.37 -22.95
C PRO A 244 10.03 -7.19 -23.04
N GLY A 245 10.35 -6.09 -22.36
CA GLY A 245 9.49 -4.90 -22.28
C GLY A 245 8.37 -4.99 -21.23
N PHE A 246 8.22 -6.11 -20.52
CA PHE A 246 7.25 -6.21 -19.42
C PHE A 246 7.67 -5.31 -18.25
N SER A 247 6.72 -4.52 -17.77
CA SER A 247 6.84 -3.77 -16.53
C SER A 247 5.48 -3.71 -15.84
N ALA A 248 5.47 -3.79 -14.52
CA ALA A 248 4.29 -3.57 -13.69
C ALA A 248 4.63 -2.53 -12.62
N PRO A 249 3.67 -1.70 -12.20
CA PRO A 249 3.93 -0.68 -11.20
C PRO A 249 4.23 -1.28 -9.83
N ALA A 250 5.09 -0.62 -9.06
CA ALA A 250 5.34 -0.98 -7.67
C ALA A 250 4.12 -0.70 -6.79
N ASN A 251 3.97 -1.47 -5.71
CA ASN A 251 2.86 -1.33 -4.77
C ASN A 251 3.34 -0.59 -3.52
N TYR A 252 2.97 0.67 -3.39
CA TYR A 252 3.33 1.51 -2.26
C TYR A 252 2.40 1.24 -1.07
N PHE A 253 3.00 0.93 0.07
CA PHE A 253 2.30 0.65 1.32
C PHE A 253 2.59 1.72 2.37
N GLY A 254 1.58 2.02 3.16
CA GLY A 254 1.69 3.02 4.22
C GLY A 254 0.43 3.13 5.06
N ILE A 255 0.37 4.24 5.77
CA ILE A 255 -0.75 4.66 6.61
C ILE A 255 -1.50 5.78 5.90
N PHE A 256 -2.83 5.73 5.95
CA PHE A 256 -3.70 6.69 5.29
C PHE A 256 -4.68 7.29 6.29
N ILE A 257 -4.83 8.60 6.22
CA ILE A 257 -5.71 9.35 7.09
C ILE A 257 -6.76 10.04 6.23
N PRO A 258 -8.06 9.86 6.50
CA PRO A 258 -9.08 10.51 5.70
C PRO A 258 -8.98 12.03 5.81
N LYS A 259 -9.21 12.75 4.72
CA LYS A 259 -9.25 14.21 4.73
C LYS A 259 -10.36 14.75 5.64
N GLY A 260 -10.18 15.98 6.11
CA GLY A 260 -11.07 16.64 7.05
C GLY A 260 -10.62 16.52 8.52
N VAL A 261 -9.53 15.81 8.82
CA VAL A 261 -8.89 15.87 10.14
C VAL A 261 -8.24 17.24 10.36
N PRO A 262 -7.98 17.66 11.64
CA PRO A 262 -7.28 18.90 11.92
C PRO A 262 -5.92 18.99 11.24
N ASP A 263 -5.58 20.14 10.68
CA ASP A 263 -4.31 20.39 9.97
C ASP A 263 -3.07 20.07 10.81
N GLU A 264 -3.12 20.29 12.13
CA GLU A 264 -2.03 19.99 13.03
C GLU A 264 -1.70 18.51 13.12
N VAL A 265 -2.67 17.61 12.91
CA VAL A 265 -2.45 16.16 12.82
C VAL A 265 -1.58 15.86 11.60
N VAL A 266 -1.99 16.39 10.44
CA VAL A 266 -1.29 16.16 9.16
C VAL A 266 0.12 16.74 9.19
N LYS A 267 0.28 18.00 9.63
CA LYS A 267 1.59 18.66 9.75
C LYS A 267 2.53 17.93 10.70
N THR A 268 2.00 17.42 11.81
CA THR A 268 2.80 16.65 12.78
C THR A 268 3.29 15.35 12.15
N LEU A 269 2.42 14.61 11.47
CA LEU A 269 2.79 13.35 10.82
C LEU A 269 3.73 13.57 9.63
N ASP A 270 3.52 14.60 8.82
CA ASP A 270 4.41 14.94 7.71
C ASP A 270 5.83 15.21 8.22
N ARG A 271 5.97 15.98 9.30
CA ARG A 271 7.25 16.20 9.96
C ARG A 271 7.86 14.90 10.50
N ILE A 272 7.08 14.04 11.15
CA ILE A 272 7.55 12.74 11.65
C ILE A 272 8.03 11.87 10.48
N TRP A 273 7.33 11.89 9.35
CA TRP A 273 7.78 11.16 8.16
C TRP A 273 9.12 11.66 7.65
N ALA A 274 9.32 12.96 7.53
CA ALA A 274 10.56 13.56 7.06
C ALA A 274 11.75 13.37 8.03
N GLU A 275 11.51 13.52 9.32
CA GLU A 275 12.58 13.56 10.33
C GLU A 275 12.91 12.19 10.94
N ASN A 276 11.91 11.31 11.08
CA ASN A 276 12.03 10.01 11.77
C ASN A 276 11.87 8.83 10.82
N ILE A 277 10.75 8.74 10.08
CA ILE A 277 10.46 7.56 9.25
C ILE A 277 11.42 7.47 8.06
N ALA A 278 11.69 8.58 7.37
CA ALA A 278 12.60 8.59 6.21
C ALA A 278 14.04 8.16 6.53
N LYS A 279 14.44 8.25 7.80
CA LYS A 279 15.79 7.89 8.28
C LYS A 279 15.79 6.62 9.14
N ASN A 280 14.67 5.91 9.23
CA ASN A 280 14.51 4.81 10.17
C ASN A 280 15.22 3.53 9.68
N GLU A 281 16.28 3.14 10.36
CA GLU A 281 17.08 1.95 10.01
C GLU A 281 16.35 0.63 10.28
N ALA A 282 15.44 0.57 11.26
CA ALA A 282 14.66 -0.64 11.53
C ALA A 282 13.70 -0.92 10.38
N LEU A 283 13.03 0.13 9.85
CA LEU A 283 12.15 0.02 8.69
C LEU A 283 12.93 -0.32 7.41
N ARG A 284 14.13 0.26 7.23
CA ARG A 284 15.02 -0.08 6.12
C ARG A 284 15.44 -1.54 6.15
N LYS A 285 15.87 -2.03 7.32
CA LYS A 285 16.24 -3.45 7.51
C LYS A 285 15.06 -4.38 7.30
N TYR A 286 13.87 -4.00 7.82
CA TYR A 286 12.65 -4.75 7.57
C TYR A 286 12.38 -4.87 6.06
N ALA A 287 12.38 -3.76 5.33
CA ALA A 287 12.15 -3.76 3.88
C ALA A 287 13.13 -4.70 3.15
N ALA A 288 14.43 -4.56 3.39
CA ALA A 288 15.47 -5.41 2.77
C ALA A 288 15.25 -6.90 3.10
N SER A 289 14.99 -7.23 4.37
CA SER A 289 14.77 -8.62 4.79
C SER A 289 13.51 -9.26 4.21
N ARG A 290 12.54 -8.46 3.74
CA ARG A 290 11.27 -8.94 3.22
C ARG A 290 11.15 -8.80 1.70
N GLY A 291 12.21 -8.35 1.02
CA GLY A 291 12.17 -8.13 -0.42
C GLY A 291 11.27 -6.95 -0.83
N ALA A 292 11.23 -5.92 -0.01
CA ALA A 292 10.56 -4.66 -0.30
C ALA A 292 11.59 -3.54 -0.46
N LEU A 293 11.19 -2.46 -1.13
CA LEU A 293 11.98 -1.23 -1.22
C LEU A 293 11.57 -0.29 -0.08
N PHE A 294 12.55 0.24 0.65
CA PHE A 294 12.29 1.32 1.60
C PHE A 294 12.06 2.61 0.83
N ALA A 295 10.83 3.10 0.83
CA ALA A 295 10.36 4.21 -0.01
C ALA A 295 9.47 5.20 0.77
N PRO A 296 9.96 5.77 1.89
CA PRO A 296 9.17 6.70 2.69
C PRO A 296 8.89 7.98 1.91
N SER A 297 7.63 8.40 1.91
CA SER A 297 7.18 9.68 1.38
C SER A 297 5.82 10.04 1.97
N SER A 298 5.45 11.31 1.96
CA SER A 298 4.19 11.80 2.50
C SER A 298 3.54 12.81 1.58
N GLU A 299 2.25 13.02 1.78
CA GLU A 299 1.41 14.05 1.14
C GLU A 299 1.57 14.11 -0.39
N GLU A 300 1.93 15.27 -0.95
CA GLU A 300 2.04 15.49 -2.39
C GLU A 300 3.07 14.55 -3.05
N ALA A 301 4.21 14.32 -2.40
CA ALA A 301 5.24 13.42 -2.90
C ALA A 301 4.71 11.97 -2.95
N ALA A 302 3.96 11.55 -1.94
CA ALA A 302 3.31 10.25 -1.90
C ALA A 302 2.23 10.10 -2.98
N GLN A 303 1.36 11.08 -3.14
CA GLN A 303 0.34 11.12 -4.20
C GLN A 303 0.98 10.98 -5.58
N LYS A 304 2.03 11.77 -5.86
CA LYS A 304 2.77 11.74 -7.13
C LYS A 304 3.44 10.38 -7.39
N ALA A 305 3.99 9.75 -6.36
CA ALA A 305 4.64 8.44 -6.49
C ALA A 305 3.65 7.31 -6.81
N VAL A 306 2.44 7.37 -6.22
CA VAL A 306 1.43 6.31 -6.35
C VAL A 306 0.58 6.46 -7.60
N PHE A 307 0.35 7.68 -8.08
CA PHE A 307 -0.62 7.95 -9.14
C PHE A 307 -0.42 7.11 -10.42
N PRO A 308 0.81 6.88 -10.93
CA PRO A 308 1.03 5.97 -12.07
C PRO A 308 0.53 4.55 -11.82
N ALA A 309 0.66 4.03 -10.58
CA ALA A 309 0.14 2.72 -10.22
C ALA A 309 -1.41 2.70 -10.17
N VAL A 310 -2.03 3.77 -9.67
CA VAL A 310 -3.49 3.93 -9.73
C VAL A 310 -3.99 3.92 -11.17
N GLN A 311 -3.36 4.71 -12.05
CA GLN A 311 -3.71 4.75 -13.47
C GLN A 311 -3.59 3.36 -14.13
N ALA A 312 -2.42 2.74 -14.01
CA ALA A 312 -2.16 1.45 -14.64
C ALA A 312 -3.15 0.37 -14.16
N ASN A 313 -3.39 0.28 -12.84
CA ASN A 313 -4.31 -0.71 -12.27
C ASN A 313 -5.77 -0.43 -12.67
N ALA A 314 -6.26 0.79 -12.55
CA ALA A 314 -7.63 1.14 -12.88
C ALA A 314 -7.95 0.85 -14.36
N TRP A 315 -7.07 1.28 -15.27
CA TRP A 315 -7.25 1.07 -16.70
C TRP A 315 -7.08 -0.40 -17.10
N MET A 316 -6.14 -1.12 -16.49
CA MET A 316 -5.99 -2.56 -16.72
C MET A 316 -7.27 -3.32 -16.32
N LEU A 317 -7.83 -3.04 -15.15
CA LEU A 317 -9.07 -3.67 -14.66
C LEU A 317 -10.28 -3.32 -15.56
N PHE A 318 -10.38 -2.08 -16.01
CA PHE A 318 -11.44 -1.66 -16.93
C PHE A 318 -11.33 -2.33 -18.30
N GLU A 319 -10.15 -2.32 -18.91
CA GLU A 319 -9.90 -2.97 -20.20
C GLU A 319 -10.04 -4.50 -20.14
N SER A 320 -9.81 -5.11 -18.98
CA SER A 320 -10.04 -6.53 -18.72
C SER A 320 -11.53 -6.87 -18.41
N GLY A 321 -12.43 -5.87 -18.41
CA GLY A 321 -13.85 -6.05 -18.09
C GLY A 321 -14.15 -6.37 -16.63
N LYS A 322 -13.20 -6.13 -15.71
CA LYS A 322 -13.35 -6.35 -14.26
C LYS A 322 -14.09 -5.21 -13.58
N THR A 323 -14.12 -4.02 -14.17
CA THR A 323 -14.89 -2.87 -13.70
C THR A 323 -15.85 -2.37 -14.78
N LYS A 324 -16.99 -1.76 -14.36
CA LYS A 324 -17.97 -1.17 -15.27
C LYS A 324 -17.84 0.34 -15.39
N VAL A 325 -17.19 0.98 -14.42
CA VAL A 325 -17.00 2.43 -14.37
C VAL A 325 -15.68 2.76 -15.06
N SER A 326 -15.74 3.60 -16.09
CA SER A 326 -14.54 4.05 -16.79
C SER A 326 -13.69 4.94 -15.89
N PRO A 327 -12.36 4.71 -15.77
CA PRO A 327 -11.49 5.44 -14.84
C PRO A 327 -11.46 6.95 -15.06
N ASP A 328 -11.61 7.42 -16.30
CA ASP A 328 -11.65 8.87 -16.62
C ASP A 328 -12.85 9.57 -15.98
N THR A 329 -13.99 8.90 -15.83
CA THR A 329 -15.19 9.46 -15.18
C THR A 329 -15.02 9.71 -13.68
N VAL A 330 -14.00 9.09 -13.07
CA VAL A 330 -13.66 9.28 -11.65
C VAL A 330 -12.32 10.01 -11.47
N GLY A 331 -11.83 10.67 -12.51
CA GLY A 331 -10.65 11.53 -12.47
C GLY A 331 -9.31 10.79 -12.62
N ILE A 332 -9.31 9.58 -13.21
CA ILE A 332 -8.11 8.81 -13.50
C ILE A 332 -7.91 8.78 -15.02
N PRO A 333 -7.16 9.75 -15.61
CA PRO A 333 -6.93 9.80 -17.04
C PRO A 333 -6.18 8.56 -17.52
N LYS A 334 -6.28 8.25 -18.81
CA LYS A 334 -5.53 7.14 -19.40
C LYS A 334 -4.03 7.43 -19.33
N PRO A 335 -3.17 6.40 -18.99
CA PRO A 335 -1.71 6.56 -18.94
C PRO A 335 -1.11 7.01 -20.26
#